data_a628317bd3fcfdec82d50d2ce2e90f0e
#
_entry.id   a628317bd3fcfdec82d50d2ce2e90f0e
#
_cell.length_a   1.000
_cell.length_b   1.000
_cell.length_c   1.000
_cell.angle_alpha   90.00
_cell.angle_beta   90.00
_cell.angle_gamma   90.00
#
_symmetry.space_group_name_H-M   'P 1'
#
loop_
_entity.id
_entity.type
_entity.pdbx_description
1 polymer ?
#
loop_
_entity_poly.entity_id
_entity_poly.type
_entity_poly.pdbx_seq_one_letter_code
_entity_poly.pdbx_strand_id
1 'polypeptide(L)'
;LGWLHLRDEVGNTINYYPEDFERLGFQSQFEVIGKISDVEAPKLNSFRLPSETIDISKGSSFLEIEAKISDNLSGIKYAFSFWNSPSGKRETFFSKLESGSALDGVYKSTFEFTEFHETGTWDLGWLHLRDEVGNTINYYPEDFERLGFQSQFEVIGKISDVEAPKLNS
;
A
#
# COMPACT_ATOMS: atom_id res chain seq x y z
N LEU A 1 8.57 27.36 5.65
CA LEU A 1 8.47 26.90 7.05
C LEU A 1 7.02 26.95 7.49
N GLY A 2 6.48 25.86 8.07
CA GLY A 2 5.13 25.85 8.61
C GLY A 2 5.07 26.60 9.95
N TRP A 3 5.87 26.13 10.93
CA TRP A 3 6.03 26.76 12.24
C TRP A 3 7.29 26.18 12.92
N LEU A 4 7.85 26.91 13.88
CA LEU A 4 8.94 26.48 14.74
C LEU A 4 8.43 26.38 16.16
N HIS A 5 8.56 25.21 16.79
CA HIS A 5 8.24 25.00 18.20
C HIS A 5 9.52 24.94 19.03
N LEU A 6 9.59 25.75 20.05
CA LEU A 6 10.67 25.73 21.03
C LEU A 6 10.11 25.36 22.41
N ARG A 7 10.87 24.54 23.13
CA ARG A 7 10.57 24.17 24.52
C ARG A 7 11.85 24.22 25.36
N ASP A 8 11.76 24.81 26.52
CA ASP A 8 12.84 24.80 27.49
C ASP A 8 12.84 23.54 28.39
N GLU A 9 13.86 23.36 29.21
CA GLU A 9 14.03 22.21 30.10
C GLU A 9 12.94 22.10 31.19
N VAL A 10 12.33 23.24 31.56
CA VAL A 10 11.24 23.27 32.58
C VAL A 10 9.86 23.20 31.99
N GLY A 11 9.76 23.08 30.64
CA GLY A 11 8.52 22.79 29.96
C GLY A 11 7.78 24.00 29.37
N ASN A 12 8.32 25.22 29.44
CA ASN A 12 7.71 26.35 28.75
C ASN A 12 7.88 26.22 27.25
N THR A 13 6.83 26.58 26.48
CA THR A 13 6.82 26.44 25.04
C THR A 13 6.43 27.73 24.34
N ILE A 14 6.95 27.93 23.14
CA ILE A 14 6.56 29.00 22.23
C ILE A 14 6.54 28.48 20.79
N ASN A 15 5.59 28.95 19.99
CA ASN A 15 5.51 28.71 18.56
C ASN A 15 5.79 30.01 17.81
N TYR A 16 6.64 29.92 16.80
CA TYR A 16 6.89 30.98 15.83
C TYR A 16 6.31 30.55 14.48
N TYR A 17 5.48 31.39 13.92
CA TYR A 17 4.85 31.22 12.61
C TYR A 17 5.60 32.04 11.53
N PRO A 18 5.31 31.85 10.24
CA PRO A 18 6.01 32.56 9.17
C PRO A 18 6.04 34.08 9.34
N GLU A 19 4.94 34.69 9.80
CA GLU A 19 4.83 36.12 10.10
C GLU A 19 5.75 36.60 11.24
N ASP A 20 6.04 35.76 12.20
CA ASP A 20 7.00 36.06 13.28
C ASP A 20 8.43 36.11 12.73
N PHE A 21 8.76 35.20 11.81
CA PHE A 21 10.06 35.20 11.15
C PHE A 21 10.28 36.46 10.34
N GLU A 22 9.27 36.90 9.58
CA GLU A 22 9.31 38.15 8.80
C GLU A 22 9.53 39.36 9.75
N ARG A 23 8.74 39.44 10.83
CA ARG A 23 8.85 40.51 11.82
C ARG A 23 10.21 40.55 12.52
N LEU A 24 10.84 39.39 12.74
CA LEU A 24 12.18 39.26 13.36
C LEU A 24 13.31 39.37 12.33
N GLY A 25 13.01 39.53 11.04
CA GLY A 25 14.01 39.66 9.97
C GLY A 25 14.69 38.35 9.61
N PHE A 26 14.07 37.20 9.96
CA PHE A 26 14.56 35.89 9.57
C PHE A 26 13.90 35.40 8.27
N GLN A 27 14.63 34.64 7.49
CA GLN A 27 14.10 34.00 6.29
C GLN A 27 13.25 32.79 6.68
N SER A 28 11.97 32.79 6.28
CA SER A 28 11.02 31.70 6.50
C SER A 28 10.84 30.80 5.28
N GLN A 29 11.39 31.18 4.13
CA GLN A 29 11.27 30.51 2.85
C GLN A 29 12.63 30.31 2.20
N PHE A 30 12.75 29.26 1.43
CA PHE A 30 13.89 29.02 0.54
C PHE A 30 13.38 28.46 -0.79
N GLU A 31 14.08 28.79 -1.86
CA GLU A 31 13.79 28.26 -3.18
C GLU A 31 14.60 26.97 -3.41
N VAL A 32 13.91 25.92 -3.83
CA VAL A 32 14.56 24.70 -4.30
C VAL A 32 14.64 24.78 -5.81
N ILE A 33 15.85 24.88 -6.32
CA ILE A 33 16.12 24.86 -7.77
C ILE A 33 16.55 23.47 -8.20
N GLY A 34 15.93 22.95 -9.27
CA GLY A 34 16.21 21.64 -9.81
C GLY A 34 15.71 21.51 -11.26
N LYS A 35 15.96 20.36 -11.86
CA LYS A 35 15.58 20.18 -13.29
C LYS A 35 14.07 20.00 -13.46
N ILE A 36 13.43 19.15 -12.69
CA ILE A 36 11.98 18.84 -12.77
C ILE A 36 11.56 18.28 -11.42
N SER A 37 10.41 18.72 -10.90
CA SER A 37 9.76 18.11 -9.72
C SER A 37 8.80 17.03 -10.18
N ASP A 38 8.89 15.85 -9.58
CA ASP A 38 7.90 14.82 -9.73
C ASP A 38 6.70 15.12 -8.82
N VAL A 39 5.54 15.29 -9.42
CA VAL A 39 4.29 15.62 -8.74
C VAL A 39 3.14 14.68 -9.11
N GLU A 40 3.44 13.67 -9.94
CA GLU A 40 2.45 12.69 -10.38
C GLU A 40 2.62 11.38 -9.61
N ALA A 41 1.50 10.80 -9.20
CA ALA A 41 1.52 9.49 -8.56
C ALA A 41 1.69 8.36 -9.59
N PRO A 42 2.21 7.20 -9.16
CA PRO A 42 2.33 6.02 -10.00
C PRO A 42 1.00 5.57 -10.62
N LYS A 43 1.09 4.85 -11.74
CA LYS A 43 -0.07 4.36 -12.49
C LYS A 43 -0.09 2.84 -12.55
N LEU A 44 -1.25 2.25 -12.22
CA LEU A 44 -1.54 0.85 -12.48
C LEU A 44 -1.94 0.66 -13.95
N ASN A 45 -1.17 -0.11 -14.69
CA ASN A 45 -1.41 -0.39 -16.12
C ASN A 45 -2.12 -1.73 -16.34
N SER A 46 -1.79 -2.75 -15.53
CA SER A 46 -2.53 -4.03 -15.51
C SER A 46 -2.43 -4.67 -14.13
N PHE A 47 -3.40 -5.52 -13.84
CA PHE A 47 -3.45 -6.33 -12.62
C PHE A 47 -3.96 -7.72 -12.97
N ARG A 48 -3.31 -8.76 -12.47
CA ARG A 48 -3.65 -10.13 -12.78
C ARG A 48 -3.56 -11.03 -11.55
N LEU A 49 -4.66 -11.73 -11.30
CA LEU A 49 -4.71 -12.90 -10.42
C LEU A 49 -4.59 -14.14 -11.30
N PRO A 50 -3.57 -14.99 -11.18
CA PRO A 50 -3.38 -16.15 -12.05
C PRO A 50 -4.37 -17.27 -11.80
N SER A 51 -5.02 -17.29 -10.63
CA SER A 51 -6.07 -18.25 -10.29
C SER A 51 -7.19 -17.55 -9.54
N GLU A 52 -8.43 -17.88 -9.88
CA GLU A 52 -9.63 -17.42 -9.17
C GLU A 52 -9.88 -18.23 -7.90
N THR A 53 -9.22 -19.39 -7.77
CA THR A 53 -9.41 -20.31 -6.64
C THR A 53 -8.09 -20.81 -6.11
N ILE A 54 -7.92 -20.72 -4.78
CA ILE A 54 -6.78 -21.21 -4.02
C ILE A 54 -7.25 -22.41 -3.20
N ASP A 55 -6.73 -23.58 -3.49
CA ASP A 55 -7.08 -24.84 -2.79
C ASP A 55 -6.06 -25.17 -1.69
N ILE A 56 -6.48 -25.06 -0.43
CA ILE A 56 -5.71 -25.42 0.76
C ILE A 56 -6.14 -26.74 1.40
N SER A 57 -6.97 -27.54 0.72
CA SER A 57 -7.51 -28.81 1.23
C SER A 57 -6.42 -29.90 1.47
N LYS A 58 -5.27 -29.76 0.81
CA LYS A 58 -4.16 -30.71 0.86
C LYS A 58 -2.87 -30.13 1.49
N GLY A 59 -2.95 -28.95 2.06
CA GLY A 59 -1.81 -28.20 2.63
C GLY A 59 -1.73 -26.79 2.08
N SER A 60 -0.60 -26.12 2.33
CA SER A 60 -0.38 -24.75 1.87
C SER A 60 -0.47 -24.60 0.36
N SER A 61 -0.98 -23.45 -0.09
CA SER A 61 -1.04 -23.05 -1.48
C SER A 61 -0.59 -21.59 -1.60
N PHE A 62 -0.10 -21.19 -2.79
CA PHE A 62 0.41 -19.84 -3.01
C PHE A 62 -0.49 -19.08 -3.98
N LEU A 63 -0.85 -17.85 -3.59
CA LEU A 63 -1.41 -16.85 -4.49
C LEU A 63 -0.30 -15.95 -4.99
N GLU A 64 -0.16 -15.87 -6.30
CA GLU A 64 0.73 -14.93 -6.96
C GLU A 64 -0.09 -13.84 -7.65
N ILE A 65 0.16 -12.59 -7.30
CA ILE A 65 -0.47 -11.43 -7.92
C ILE A 65 0.59 -10.71 -8.75
N GLU A 66 0.23 -10.33 -9.96
CA GLU A 66 1.10 -9.59 -10.87
C GLU A 66 0.45 -8.25 -11.24
N ALA A 67 1.19 -7.17 -11.07
CA ALA A 67 0.78 -5.82 -11.41
C ALA A 67 1.82 -5.17 -12.32
N LYS A 68 1.42 -4.65 -13.47
CA LYS A 68 2.27 -3.75 -14.27
C LYS A 68 2.03 -2.33 -13.81
N ILE A 69 3.10 -1.68 -13.33
CA ILE A 69 3.05 -0.34 -12.74
C ILE A 69 4.09 0.53 -13.45
N SER A 70 3.71 1.77 -13.71
CA SER A 70 4.64 2.76 -14.25
C SER A 70 4.61 4.05 -13.45
N ASP A 71 5.71 4.78 -13.54
CA ASP A 71 5.90 6.11 -12.99
C ASP A 71 6.59 6.99 -14.03
N ASN A 72 6.30 8.28 -14.02
CA ASN A 72 6.80 9.17 -15.08
C ASN A 72 8.21 9.67 -14.83
N LEU A 73 8.72 9.66 -13.57
CA LEU A 73 9.98 10.33 -13.28
C LEU A 73 10.81 9.73 -12.13
N SER A 74 10.26 9.60 -10.92
CA SER A 74 11.04 9.19 -9.74
C SER A 74 11.11 7.68 -9.54
N GLY A 75 10.13 6.95 -10.05
CA GLY A 75 10.02 5.51 -9.96
C GLY A 75 9.26 5.02 -8.73
N ILE A 76 8.82 3.79 -8.80
CA ILE A 76 8.03 3.13 -7.75
C ILE A 76 8.93 2.80 -6.56
N LYS A 77 8.57 3.33 -5.39
CA LYS A 77 9.19 3.01 -4.11
C LYS A 77 8.65 1.71 -3.52
N TYR A 78 7.31 1.60 -3.46
CA TYR A 78 6.64 0.38 -3.04
C TYR A 78 5.20 0.30 -3.56
N ALA A 79 4.73 -0.93 -3.66
CA ALA A 79 3.36 -1.29 -3.96
C ALA A 79 2.92 -2.38 -2.98
N PHE A 80 1.69 -2.30 -2.48
CA PHE A 80 1.07 -3.35 -1.70
C PHE A 80 -0.44 -3.31 -1.82
N SER A 81 -1.09 -4.46 -1.62
CA SER A 81 -2.54 -4.58 -1.59
C SER A 81 -3.02 -5.09 -0.24
N PHE A 82 -4.19 -4.62 0.19
CA PHE A 82 -4.92 -5.18 1.32
C PHE A 82 -6.06 -6.06 0.82
N TRP A 83 -6.20 -7.22 1.45
CA TRP A 83 -7.25 -8.18 1.17
C TRP A 83 -8.01 -8.49 2.45
N ASN A 84 -9.33 -8.53 2.35
CA ASN A 84 -10.20 -8.86 3.47
C ASN A 84 -10.64 -10.32 3.33
N SER A 85 -10.47 -11.09 4.40
CA SER A 85 -11.02 -12.44 4.51
C SER A 85 -12.55 -12.42 4.64
N PRO A 86 -13.24 -13.56 4.53
CA PRO A 86 -14.69 -13.65 4.72
C PRO A 86 -15.18 -13.11 6.08
N SER A 87 -14.39 -13.22 7.15
CA SER A 87 -14.70 -12.64 8.47
C SER A 87 -14.33 -11.16 8.61
N GLY A 88 -13.71 -10.57 7.57
CA GLY A 88 -13.24 -9.18 7.58
C GLY A 88 -11.86 -8.97 8.18
N LYS A 89 -11.08 -10.02 8.45
CA LYS A 89 -9.67 -9.89 8.79
C LYS A 89 -8.91 -9.39 7.58
N ARG A 90 -7.93 -8.50 7.83
CA ARG A 90 -7.15 -7.86 6.77
C ARG A 90 -5.77 -8.45 6.69
N GLU A 91 -5.36 -8.81 5.47
CA GLU A 91 -4.02 -9.24 5.14
C GLU A 91 -3.36 -8.28 4.15
N THR A 92 -2.03 -8.12 4.26
CA THR A 92 -1.25 -7.22 3.42
C THR A 92 -0.31 -8.01 2.53
N PHE A 93 -0.42 -7.81 1.22
CA PHE A 93 0.42 -8.46 0.22
C PHE A 93 1.37 -7.43 -0.38
N PHE A 94 2.65 -7.51 -0.01
CA PHE A 94 3.68 -6.62 -0.53
C PHE A 94 4.19 -7.12 -1.88
N SER A 95 4.31 -6.19 -2.83
CA SER A 95 4.82 -6.46 -4.17
C SER A 95 6.30 -6.11 -4.28
N LYS A 96 7.06 -6.90 -5.04
CA LYS A 96 8.45 -6.66 -5.39
C LYS A 96 8.60 -6.54 -6.89
N LEU A 97 9.53 -5.71 -7.34
CA LEU A 97 9.88 -5.62 -8.76
C LEU A 97 10.44 -6.96 -9.22
N GLU A 98 9.78 -7.59 -10.19
CA GLU A 98 10.16 -8.87 -10.80
C GLU A 98 10.92 -8.67 -12.09
N SER A 99 10.47 -7.72 -12.92
CA SER A 99 11.10 -7.40 -14.19
C SER A 99 10.83 -5.96 -14.63
N GLY A 100 11.64 -5.46 -15.55
CA GLY A 100 11.58 -4.07 -16.00
C GLY A 100 12.39 -3.14 -15.09
N SER A 101 11.87 -1.97 -14.78
CA SER A 101 12.51 -0.96 -13.95
C SER A 101 11.51 -0.34 -12.97
N ALA A 102 12.00 0.49 -12.04
CA ALA A 102 11.15 1.25 -11.15
C ALA A 102 10.25 2.27 -11.90
N LEU A 103 10.61 2.66 -13.13
CA LEU A 103 9.80 3.56 -13.96
C LEU A 103 8.74 2.83 -14.80
N ASP A 104 8.99 1.59 -15.19
CA ASP A 104 8.04 0.73 -15.91
C ASP A 104 8.39 -0.72 -15.64
N GLY A 105 7.67 -1.36 -14.76
CA GLY A 105 7.98 -2.70 -14.28
C GLY A 105 6.77 -3.56 -13.98
N VAL A 106 7.06 -4.85 -13.92
CA VAL A 106 6.15 -5.87 -13.43
C VAL A 106 6.48 -6.14 -11.97
N TYR A 107 5.50 -5.96 -11.10
CA TYR A 107 5.59 -6.18 -9.67
C TYR A 107 4.81 -7.41 -9.29
N LYS A 108 5.41 -8.26 -8.47
CA LYS A 108 4.83 -9.53 -8.04
C LYS A 108 4.68 -9.59 -6.53
N SER A 109 3.51 -10.01 -6.06
CA SER A 109 3.26 -10.41 -4.68
C SER A 109 3.05 -11.92 -4.64
N THR A 110 3.66 -12.59 -3.67
CA THR A 110 3.40 -13.99 -3.37
C THR A 110 2.94 -14.11 -1.93
N PHE A 111 1.77 -14.71 -1.73
CA PHE A 111 1.20 -14.94 -0.41
C PHE A 111 0.92 -16.42 -0.21
N GLU A 112 1.37 -16.97 0.91
CA GLU A 112 1.14 -18.36 1.28
C GLU A 112 -0.17 -18.49 2.07
N PHE A 113 -1.13 -19.21 1.51
CA PHE A 113 -2.31 -19.66 2.22
C PHE A 113 -2.05 -21.01 2.83
N THR A 114 -2.09 -21.09 4.16
CA THR A 114 -1.98 -22.33 4.90
C THR A 114 -3.36 -22.94 5.16
N GLU A 115 -3.41 -24.17 5.64
CA GLU A 115 -4.64 -24.88 6.01
C GLU A 115 -5.48 -24.20 7.10
N PHE A 116 -4.92 -23.15 7.77
CA PHE A 116 -5.59 -22.39 8.84
C PHE A 116 -6.22 -21.08 8.34
N HIS A 117 -6.01 -20.71 7.07
CA HIS A 117 -6.64 -19.52 6.51
C HIS A 117 -8.13 -19.77 6.27
N GLU A 118 -8.91 -18.68 6.35
CA GLU A 118 -10.35 -18.73 6.13
C GLU A 118 -10.67 -19.12 4.69
N THR A 119 -11.60 -20.08 4.56
CA THR A 119 -12.20 -20.44 3.28
C THR A 119 -13.37 -19.54 2.91
N GLY A 120 -13.56 -19.29 1.63
CA GLY A 120 -14.58 -18.39 1.08
C GLY A 120 -13.98 -17.29 0.24
N THR A 121 -14.78 -16.29 -0.09
CA THR A 121 -14.38 -15.17 -0.94
C THR A 121 -13.52 -14.17 -0.20
N TRP A 122 -12.39 -13.86 -0.76
CA TRP A 122 -11.47 -12.81 -0.32
C TRP A 122 -11.61 -11.61 -1.24
N ASP A 123 -11.80 -10.43 -0.65
CA ASP A 123 -12.08 -9.19 -1.37
C ASP A 123 -10.90 -8.23 -1.27
N LEU A 124 -10.57 -7.57 -2.38
CA LEU A 124 -9.62 -6.47 -2.38
C LEU A 124 -10.17 -5.32 -1.52
N GLY A 125 -9.40 -4.86 -0.54
CA GLY A 125 -9.67 -3.61 0.16
C GLY A 125 -9.20 -2.42 -0.66
N TRP A 126 -7.92 -2.37 -0.98
CA TRP A 126 -7.32 -1.42 -1.93
C TRP A 126 -5.90 -1.85 -2.31
N LEU A 127 -5.43 -1.36 -3.45
CA LEU A 127 -4.03 -1.38 -3.87
C LEU A 127 -3.43 0.01 -3.64
N HIS A 128 -2.30 0.07 -2.94
CA HIS A 128 -1.55 1.30 -2.67
C HIS A 128 -0.26 1.34 -3.48
N LEU A 129 -0.03 2.43 -4.19
CA LEU A 129 1.21 2.70 -4.90
C LEU A 129 1.84 3.98 -4.37
N ARG A 130 3.16 3.99 -4.26
CA ARG A 130 3.94 5.17 -3.88
C ARG A 130 5.24 5.22 -4.67
N ASP A 131 5.61 6.42 -5.13
CA ASP A 131 6.89 6.71 -5.75
C ASP A 131 7.99 7.09 -4.73
N GLU A 132 9.21 7.34 -5.21
CA GLU A 132 10.36 7.68 -4.37
C GLU A 132 10.26 9.06 -3.73
N VAL A 133 9.53 10.01 -4.31
CA VAL A 133 9.37 11.37 -3.78
C VAL A 133 8.13 11.54 -2.91
N GLY A 134 7.26 10.53 -2.87
CA GLY A 134 6.15 10.47 -1.92
C GLY A 134 4.77 10.71 -2.50
N ASN A 135 4.61 10.82 -3.84
CA ASN A 135 3.28 10.84 -4.44
C ASN A 135 2.63 9.47 -4.31
N THR A 136 1.36 9.44 -4.00
CA THR A 136 0.63 8.21 -3.69
C THR A 136 -0.71 8.14 -4.42
N ILE A 137 -1.14 6.92 -4.73
CA ILE A 137 -2.48 6.63 -5.22
C ILE A 137 -3.00 5.34 -4.59
N ASN A 138 -4.30 5.31 -4.33
CA ASN A 138 -5.03 4.11 -3.94
C ASN A 138 -6.01 3.75 -5.04
N TYR A 139 -6.04 2.48 -5.39
CA TYR A 139 -7.06 1.88 -6.26
C TYR A 139 -7.98 1.03 -5.41
N TYR A 140 -9.26 1.36 -5.40
CA TYR A 140 -10.31 0.65 -4.66
C TYR A 140 -11.04 -0.36 -5.57
N PRO A 141 -11.90 -1.23 -5.01
CA PRO A 141 -12.65 -2.20 -5.82
C PRO A 141 -13.41 -1.58 -7.01
N GLU A 142 -13.96 -0.38 -6.84
CA GLU A 142 -14.67 0.36 -7.88
C GLU A 142 -13.75 0.78 -9.04
N ASP A 143 -12.49 1.09 -8.74
CA ASP A 143 -11.48 1.38 -9.76
C ASP A 143 -11.10 0.12 -10.53
N PHE A 144 -10.99 -1.02 -9.83
CA PHE A 144 -10.73 -2.32 -10.44
C PHE A 144 -11.85 -2.73 -11.38
N GLU A 145 -13.12 -2.57 -10.98
CA GLU A 145 -14.29 -2.83 -11.83
C GLU A 145 -14.25 -1.95 -13.08
N ARG A 146 -14.03 -0.64 -12.92
CA ARG A 146 -13.93 0.33 -14.02
C ARG A 146 -12.79 0.01 -14.99
N LEU A 147 -11.67 -0.53 -14.49
CA LEU A 147 -10.50 -0.92 -15.28
C LEU A 147 -10.60 -2.34 -15.86
N GLY A 148 -11.64 -3.10 -15.49
CA GLY A 148 -11.84 -4.48 -15.91
C GLY A 148 -10.87 -5.47 -15.25
N PHE A 149 -10.37 -5.14 -14.04
CA PHE A 149 -9.51 -6.01 -13.25
C PHE A 149 -10.32 -6.81 -12.23
N GLN A 150 -9.84 -7.99 -11.93
CA GLN A 150 -10.42 -8.85 -10.90
C GLN A 150 -10.02 -8.35 -9.51
N SER A 151 -11.01 -8.24 -8.61
CA SER A 151 -10.84 -7.76 -7.23
C SER A 151 -11.22 -8.78 -6.17
N GLN A 152 -11.44 -10.04 -6.56
CA GLN A 152 -11.84 -11.14 -5.68
C GLN A 152 -11.17 -12.44 -6.10
N PHE A 153 -10.95 -13.32 -5.13
CA PHE A 153 -10.60 -14.73 -5.34
C PHE A 153 -11.23 -15.59 -4.26
N GLU A 154 -11.31 -16.89 -4.49
CA GLU A 154 -11.89 -17.83 -3.54
C GLU A 154 -10.81 -18.72 -2.93
N VAL A 155 -10.86 -18.92 -1.62
CA VAL A 155 -10.05 -19.91 -0.90
C VAL A 155 -10.97 -21.09 -0.55
N ILE A 156 -10.59 -22.29 -1.00
CA ILE A 156 -11.30 -23.54 -0.69
C ILE A 156 -10.44 -24.47 0.16
N GLY A 157 -11.05 -25.15 1.12
CA GLY A 157 -10.37 -26.05 2.06
C GLY A 157 -11.32 -26.85 2.91
N LYS A 158 -10.79 -27.57 3.89
CA LYS A 158 -11.61 -28.47 4.71
C LYS A 158 -12.32 -27.77 5.86
N ILE A 159 -11.66 -26.86 6.59
CA ILE A 159 -12.21 -26.15 7.76
C ILE A 159 -11.44 -24.86 7.94
N SER A 160 -12.15 -23.76 8.20
CA SER A 160 -11.54 -22.49 8.62
C SER A 160 -11.53 -22.40 10.14
N ASP A 161 -10.39 -22.07 10.73
CA ASP A 161 -10.31 -21.68 12.14
C ASP A 161 -10.57 -20.16 12.24
N VAL A 162 -11.76 -19.82 12.69
CA VAL A 162 -12.22 -18.43 12.86
C VAL A 162 -12.38 -18.02 14.33
N GLU A 163 -12.08 -18.95 15.28
CA GLU A 163 -12.20 -18.67 16.70
C GLU A 163 -10.89 -18.13 17.29
N ALA A 164 -11.00 -17.07 18.07
CA ALA A 164 -9.87 -16.58 18.85
C ALA A 164 -9.58 -17.51 20.05
N PRO A 165 -8.30 -17.65 20.47
CA PRO A 165 -7.95 -18.41 21.68
C PRO A 165 -8.74 -17.92 22.91
N LYS A 166 -9.21 -18.85 23.75
CA LYS A 166 -9.94 -18.55 24.99
C LYS A 166 -9.05 -18.79 26.19
N LEU A 167 -9.11 -17.88 27.17
CA LEU A 167 -8.47 -18.10 28.47
C LEU A 167 -9.29 -19.13 29.27
N ASN A 168 -8.70 -20.26 29.54
CA ASN A 168 -9.32 -21.27 30.40
C ASN A 168 -8.97 -20.95 31.86
N SER A 169 -10.00 -20.86 32.72
CA SER A 169 -9.86 -20.71 34.14
C SER A 169 -9.52 -22.01 34.83
#